data_7b3458fe3babb01aeb6f72f799d7fea1
#
_entry.id   7b3458fe3babb01aeb6f72f799d7fea1
#
_cell.length_a   1.000
_cell.length_b   1.000
_cell.length_c   1.000
_cell.angle_alpha   90.00
_cell.angle_beta   90.00
_cell.angle_gamma   90.00
#
_symmetry.space_group_name_H-M   'P 1'
#
loop_
_entity.id
_entity.type
_entity.pdbx_description
1 polymer ?
#
loop_
_entity_poly.entity_id
_entity_poly.type
_entity_poly.pdbx_seq_one_letter_code
_entity_poly.pdbx_strand_id
1 'polypeptide(L)'
;MPRRVNDYRGLAEVSRVLLLGAVQNHPGSRLKELANEVGLHINTARDHLRVLIDEGFIFLQPESTGARGRPPMVYHPVDDPEANAAAAERIARAREHHDVLCRLVAGAELRPAALDDLGDEAGTQFDLLYEHLDDSGMEPEPDAEGLRISLAPCPHYRMVGDDRAIACGIHAKIVTDLLRQVSGPLELDQLQPYVAESRCQILLRQRGCPDPDETSDPRPTEETDGPDPQ
;
A
#
# COMPACT_ATOMS: atom_id res chain seq x y z
N MET A 1 -9.31 -21.12 -8.62
CA MET A 1 -8.21 -21.63 -7.76
C MET A 1 -8.68 -21.62 -6.32
N PRO A 2 -8.31 -22.60 -5.45
CA PRO A 2 -8.68 -22.53 -4.05
C PRO A 2 -7.95 -21.35 -3.42
N ARG A 3 -8.71 -20.36 -2.93
CA ARG A 3 -8.19 -19.25 -2.11
C ARG A 3 -7.44 -19.84 -0.91
N ARG A 4 -6.23 -19.37 -0.66
CA ARG A 4 -5.55 -19.60 0.61
C ARG A 4 -6.33 -18.83 1.71
N VAL A 5 -7.24 -19.52 2.36
CA VAL A 5 -8.21 -18.95 3.32
C VAL A 5 -7.55 -18.39 4.59
N ASN A 6 -6.24 -18.55 4.77
CA ASN A 6 -5.61 -18.37 6.09
C ASN A 6 -4.49 -17.36 6.23
N ASP A 7 -3.93 -16.78 5.15
CA ASP A 7 -2.64 -16.10 5.31
C ASP A 7 -2.69 -14.58 5.49
N TYR A 8 -3.79 -13.90 5.13
CA TYR A 8 -3.90 -12.43 5.29
C TYR A 8 -5.27 -11.95 5.75
N ARG A 9 -5.73 -12.48 6.86
CA ARG A 9 -6.92 -11.94 7.54
C ARG A 9 -6.70 -10.53 8.06
N GLY A 10 -5.45 -10.03 8.07
CA GLY A 10 -5.08 -8.78 8.67
C GLY A 10 -5.80 -7.59 8.07
N LEU A 11 -5.73 -7.43 6.77
CA LEU A 11 -6.26 -6.23 6.10
C LEU A 11 -7.66 -6.42 5.51
N ALA A 12 -8.24 -7.60 5.57
CA ALA A 12 -9.63 -7.84 5.17
C ALA A 12 -10.65 -7.23 6.14
N GLU A 13 -10.23 -6.80 7.31
CA GLU A 13 -11.10 -6.20 8.32
C GLU A 13 -10.83 -4.70 8.47
N VAL A 14 -11.88 -3.90 8.28
CA VAL A 14 -11.83 -2.44 8.32
C VAL A 14 -11.12 -1.90 9.57
N SER A 15 -11.41 -2.49 10.73
CA SER A 15 -10.81 -2.08 12.00
C SER A 15 -9.28 -2.19 12.00
N ARG A 16 -8.72 -3.21 11.32
CA ARG A 16 -7.27 -3.38 11.20
C ARG A 16 -6.65 -2.39 10.23
N VAL A 17 -7.34 -2.11 9.12
CA VAL A 17 -6.89 -1.08 8.17
C VAL A 17 -6.85 0.29 8.85
N LEU A 18 -7.87 0.64 9.61
CA LEU A 18 -7.91 1.90 10.38
C LEU A 18 -6.81 1.96 11.44
N LEU A 19 -6.56 0.87 12.18
CA LEU A 19 -5.48 0.81 13.16
C LEU A 19 -4.10 0.92 12.51
N LEU A 20 -3.88 0.26 11.37
CA LEU A 20 -2.64 0.41 10.61
C LEU A 20 -2.43 1.86 10.19
N GLY A 21 -3.47 2.51 9.65
CA GLY A 21 -3.44 3.93 9.30
C GLY A 21 -3.10 4.82 10.51
N ALA A 22 -3.71 4.56 11.67
CA ALA A 22 -3.40 5.29 12.90
C ALA A 22 -1.93 5.15 13.31
N VAL A 23 -1.36 3.92 13.26
CA VAL A 23 0.06 3.68 13.54
C VAL A 23 0.96 4.41 12.53
N GLN A 24 0.60 4.41 11.24
CA GLN A 24 1.37 5.09 10.21
C GLN A 24 1.34 6.61 10.34
N ASN A 25 0.19 7.18 10.73
CA ASN A 25 0.05 8.62 10.93
C ASN A 25 0.70 9.11 12.22
N HIS A 26 0.71 8.26 13.25
CA HIS A 26 1.24 8.56 14.57
C HIS A 26 2.21 7.47 15.07
N PRO A 27 3.40 7.32 14.43
CA PRO A 27 4.40 6.35 14.87
C PRO A 27 4.81 6.62 16.32
N GLY A 28 4.95 5.57 17.11
CA GLY A 28 5.24 5.69 18.54
C GLY A 28 4.02 5.85 19.44
N SER A 29 2.81 5.68 18.92
CA SER A 29 1.60 5.71 19.73
C SER A 29 1.44 4.46 20.59
N ARG A 30 0.79 4.65 21.74
CA ARG A 30 0.44 3.57 22.68
C ARG A 30 -0.90 2.93 22.30
N LEU A 31 -1.10 1.68 22.74
CA LEU A 31 -2.35 0.93 22.52
C LEU A 31 -3.62 1.74 22.83
N LYS A 32 -3.64 2.47 23.95
CA LYS A 32 -4.83 3.23 24.37
C LYS A 32 -5.12 4.41 23.44
N GLU A 33 -4.09 5.05 22.92
CA GLU A 33 -4.19 6.18 21.99
C GLU A 33 -4.76 5.69 20.65
N LEU A 34 -4.20 4.62 20.10
CA LEU A 34 -4.69 3.99 18.85
C LEU A 34 -6.12 3.48 18.98
N ALA A 35 -6.46 2.83 20.11
CA ALA A 35 -7.81 2.34 20.36
C ALA A 35 -8.83 3.48 20.42
N ASN A 36 -8.48 4.60 21.05
CA ASN A 36 -9.34 5.78 21.16
C ASN A 36 -9.51 6.47 19.79
N GLU A 37 -8.43 6.60 19.02
CA GLU A 37 -8.45 7.23 17.69
C GLU A 37 -9.39 6.51 16.74
N VAL A 38 -9.36 5.17 16.75
CA VAL A 38 -10.18 4.33 15.87
C VAL A 38 -11.57 4.04 16.47
N GLY A 39 -11.84 4.43 17.73
CA GLY A 39 -13.10 4.17 18.40
C GLY A 39 -13.31 2.71 18.80
N LEU A 40 -12.25 1.96 19.03
CA LEU A 40 -12.30 0.55 19.41
C LEU A 40 -12.12 0.34 20.93
N HIS A 41 -12.73 -0.73 21.43
CA HIS A 41 -12.40 -1.21 22.76
C HIS A 41 -10.94 -1.68 22.80
N ILE A 42 -10.22 -1.38 23.91
CA ILE A 42 -8.77 -1.63 24.02
C ILE A 42 -8.35 -3.08 23.79
N ASN A 43 -9.19 -4.06 24.16
CA ASN A 43 -8.89 -5.47 23.92
C ASN A 43 -9.02 -5.83 22.45
N THR A 44 -10.05 -5.33 21.76
CA THR A 44 -10.25 -5.50 20.32
C THR A 44 -9.09 -4.87 19.54
N ALA A 45 -8.70 -3.63 19.88
CA ALA A 45 -7.54 -2.99 19.28
C ALA A 45 -6.25 -3.79 19.49
N ARG A 46 -6.04 -4.36 20.69
CA ARG A 46 -4.87 -5.21 20.97
C ARG A 46 -4.83 -6.45 20.10
N ASP A 47 -5.96 -7.13 19.92
CA ASP A 47 -6.05 -8.35 19.13
C ASP A 47 -5.79 -8.03 17.65
N HIS A 48 -6.32 -6.93 17.13
CA HIS A 48 -6.06 -6.48 15.77
C HIS A 48 -4.60 -6.05 15.54
N LEU A 49 -4.02 -5.28 16.46
CA LEU A 49 -2.61 -4.87 16.37
C LEU A 49 -1.67 -6.06 16.44
N ARG A 50 -2.03 -7.11 17.20
CA ARG A 50 -1.25 -8.35 17.25
C ARG A 50 -1.21 -9.03 15.88
N VAL A 51 -2.35 -9.11 15.18
CA VAL A 51 -2.39 -9.65 13.81
C VAL A 51 -1.49 -8.84 12.88
N LEU A 52 -1.53 -7.51 12.95
CA LEU A 52 -0.67 -6.65 12.13
C LEU A 52 0.83 -6.82 12.45
N ILE A 53 1.19 -7.14 13.69
CA ILE A 53 2.57 -7.49 14.07
C ILE A 53 2.96 -8.86 13.47
N ASP A 54 2.09 -9.86 13.65
CA ASP A 54 2.33 -11.23 13.18
C ASP A 54 2.47 -11.27 11.63
N GLU A 55 1.81 -10.35 10.93
CA GLU A 55 1.89 -10.19 9.47
C GLU A 55 3.02 -9.23 9.02
N GLY A 56 3.75 -8.62 9.95
CA GLY A 56 4.90 -7.77 9.63
C GLY A 56 4.57 -6.41 9.02
N PHE A 57 3.39 -5.85 9.33
CA PHE A 57 3.03 -4.48 8.95
C PHE A 57 3.51 -3.44 9.95
N ILE A 58 3.53 -3.82 11.23
CA ILE A 58 3.95 -2.97 12.35
C ILE A 58 4.84 -3.76 13.30
N PHE A 59 5.57 -3.05 14.15
CA PHE A 59 6.33 -3.65 15.22
C PHE A 59 6.13 -2.91 16.54
N LEU A 60 6.48 -3.58 17.63
CA LEU A 60 6.33 -3.09 18.98
C LEU A 60 7.70 -2.89 19.61
N GLN A 61 7.95 -1.71 20.19
CA GLN A 61 9.17 -1.42 20.90
C GLN A 61 8.92 -0.68 22.22
N PRO A 62 9.86 -0.78 23.21
CA PRO A 62 9.76 0.01 24.42
C PRO A 62 10.01 1.48 24.14
N GLU A 63 9.18 2.35 24.73
CA GLU A 63 9.37 3.79 24.66
C GLU A 63 10.53 4.22 25.58
N SER A 64 11.48 4.99 25.04
CA SER A 64 12.63 5.49 25.79
C SER A 64 12.22 6.72 26.61
N THR A 65 11.63 6.53 27.79
CA THR A 65 11.13 7.64 28.63
C THR A 65 12.11 8.09 29.70
N GLY A 66 13.20 7.34 29.96
CA GLY A 66 14.12 7.63 31.09
C GLY A 66 13.49 7.52 32.47
N ALA A 67 12.22 7.18 32.60
CA ALA A 67 11.50 7.06 33.85
C ALA A 67 11.79 5.73 34.56
N ARG A 68 11.71 5.70 35.90
CA ARG A 68 11.80 4.47 36.67
C ARG A 68 10.56 3.60 36.42
N GLY A 69 10.75 2.32 36.10
CA GLY A 69 9.70 1.35 35.88
C GLY A 69 9.86 0.61 34.55
N ARG A 70 8.93 -0.30 34.24
CA ARG A 70 8.91 -0.95 32.93
C ARG A 70 8.45 0.08 31.87
N PRO A 71 9.26 0.32 30.82
CA PRO A 71 8.87 1.29 29.79
C PRO A 71 7.57 0.85 29.11
N PRO A 72 6.68 1.78 28.79
CA PRO A 72 5.51 1.48 27.99
C PRO A 72 5.92 1.00 26.60
N MET A 73 5.07 0.18 25.99
CA MET A 73 5.27 -0.31 24.63
C MET A 73 4.54 0.60 23.66
N VAL A 74 5.19 0.92 22.54
CA VAL A 74 4.68 1.77 21.46
C VAL A 74 4.77 1.06 20.11
N TYR A 75 3.87 1.41 19.21
CA TYR A 75 3.71 0.78 17.90
C TYR A 75 4.33 1.64 16.81
N HIS A 76 5.02 1.01 15.87
CA HIS A 76 5.64 1.66 14.71
C HIS A 76 5.33 0.88 13.42
N PRO A 77 5.23 1.56 12.27
CA PRO A 77 5.17 0.87 10.98
C PRO A 77 6.52 0.19 10.68
N VAL A 78 6.51 -0.89 9.90
CA VAL A 78 7.72 -1.51 9.39
C VAL A 78 8.16 -0.78 8.14
N ASP A 79 9.21 0.03 8.25
CA ASP A 79 9.81 0.78 7.13
C ASP A 79 10.97 0.02 6.49
N ASP A 80 11.62 -0.88 7.25
CA ASP A 80 12.73 -1.73 6.80
C ASP A 80 12.35 -3.21 7.00
N PRO A 81 11.96 -3.91 5.93
CA PRO A 81 11.56 -5.31 6.02
C PRO A 81 12.72 -6.24 6.33
N GLU A 82 13.97 -5.87 6.02
CA GLU A 82 15.14 -6.72 6.34
C GLU A 82 15.39 -6.74 7.87
N ALA A 83 15.01 -5.66 8.54
CA ALA A 83 15.06 -5.59 10.00
C ALA A 83 13.89 -6.28 10.70
N ASN A 84 12.88 -6.76 9.94
CA ASN A 84 11.68 -7.41 10.49
C ASN A 84 11.45 -8.78 9.86
N ALA A 85 11.61 -9.86 10.65
CA ALA A 85 11.52 -11.23 10.17
C ALA A 85 10.14 -11.57 9.54
N ALA A 86 9.03 -11.06 10.10
CA ALA A 86 7.69 -11.32 9.56
C ALA A 86 7.48 -10.61 8.21
N ALA A 87 7.98 -9.39 8.05
CA ALA A 87 7.93 -8.68 6.78
C ALA A 87 8.81 -9.37 5.72
N ALA A 88 10.03 -9.77 6.08
CA ALA A 88 10.93 -10.50 5.18
C ALA A 88 10.32 -11.84 4.72
N GLU A 89 9.68 -12.59 5.62
CA GLU A 89 9.00 -13.85 5.29
C GLU A 89 7.79 -13.61 4.37
N ARG A 90 7.03 -12.54 4.58
CA ARG A 90 5.93 -12.17 3.68
C ARG A 90 6.43 -11.88 2.27
N ILE A 91 7.51 -11.11 2.11
CA ILE A 91 8.11 -10.80 0.82
C ILE A 91 8.64 -12.07 0.14
N ALA A 92 9.30 -12.96 0.90
CA ALA A 92 9.80 -14.23 0.37
C ALA A 92 8.65 -15.11 -0.15
N ARG A 93 7.53 -15.18 0.58
CA ARG A 93 6.33 -15.92 0.15
C ARG A 93 5.69 -15.33 -1.11
N ALA A 94 5.63 -14.00 -1.22
CA ALA A 94 5.09 -13.34 -2.41
C ALA A 94 5.88 -13.74 -3.67
N ARG A 95 7.21 -13.73 -3.59
CA ARG A 95 8.09 -14.17 -4.67
C ARG A 95 7.87 -15.64 -5.03
N GLU A 96 7.86 -16.52 -4.03
CA GLU A 96 7.64 -17.96 -4.25
C GLU A 96 6.27 -18.24 -4.90
N HIS A 97 5.22 -17.56 -4.43
CA HIS A 97 3.87 -17.71 -4.97
C HIS A 97 3.81 -17.27 -6.43
N HIS A 98 4.40 -16.13 -6.75
CA HIS A 98 4.50 -15.65 -8.12
C HIS A 98 5.23 -16.65 -9.03
N ASP A 99 6.38 -17.17 -8.60
CA ASP A 99 7.15 -18.16 -9.34
C ASP A 99 6.37 -19.46 -9.58
N VAL A 100 5.55 -19.88 -8.61
CA VAL A 100 4.67 -21.04 -8.74
C VAL A 100 3.56 -20.77 -9.76
N LEU A 101 2.93 -19.61 -9.68
CA LEU A 101 1.87 -19.20 -10.62
C LEU A 101 2.40 -19.10 -12.06
N CYS A 102 3.56 -18.47 -12.26
CA CYS A 102 4.20 -18.40 -13.58
C CYS A 102 4.51 -19.77 -14.19
N ARG A 103 4.90 -20.74 -13.35
CA ARG A 103 5.19 -22.11 -13.80
C ARG A 103 3.92 -22.92 -14.10
N LEU A 104 2.83 -22.71 -13.35
CA LEU A 104 1.59 -23.48 -13.50
C LEU A 104 0.71 -22.97 -14.64
N VAL A 105 0.77 -21.69 -14.91
CA VAL A 105 -0.04 -21.01 -15.93
C VAL A 105 0.89 -20.61 -17.08
N ALA A 106 1.42 -21.63 -17.77
CA ALA A 106 2.24 -21.39 -18.97
C ALA A 106 1.42 -20.59 -20.00
N GLY A 107 1.78 -19.31 -20.20
CA GLY A 107 1.11 -18.39 -21.12
C GLY A 107 0.15 -17.39 -20.46
N ALA A 108 -0.04 -17.38 -19.13
CA ALA A 108 -0.68 -16.28 -18.46
C ALA A 108 0.39 -15.19 -18.20
N GLU A 109 0.27 -14.09 -18.88
CA GLU A 109 1.04 -12.89 -18.62
C GLU A 109 0.52 -12.28 -17.31
N LEU A 110 1.09 -12.74 -16.19
CA LEU A 110 0.77 -12.19 -14.86
C LEU A 110 1.46 -10.84 -14.63
N ARG A 111 2.50 -10.56 -15.42
CA ARG A 111 3.22 -9.30 -15.39
C ARG A 111 2.89 -8.47 -16.63
N PRO A 112 2.61 -7.17 -16.45
CA PRO A 112 2.51 -6.25 -17.58
C PRO A 112 3.81 -6.19 -18.39
N ALA A 113 3.71 -6.11 -19.72
CA ALA A 113 4.87 -5.95 -20.61
C ALA A 113 5.69 -4.68 -20.28
N ALA A 114 5.03 -3.64 -19.75
CA ALA A 114 5.69 -2.42 -19.31
C ALA A 114 6.75 -2.64 -18.19
N LEU A 115 6.74 -3.78 -17.50
CA LEU A 115 7.76 -4.12 -16.49
C LEU A 115 9.06 -4.65 -17.11
N ASP A 116 9.03 -5.19 -18.32
CA ASP A 116 10.20 -5.81 -18.95
C ASP A 116 11.35 -4.78 -19.15
N ASP A 117 10.98 -3.53 -19.43
CA ASP A 117 11.93 -2.43 -19.62
C ASP A 117 12.42 -1.83 -18.26
N LEU A 118 11.78 -2.16 -17.15
CA LEU A 118 12.06 -1.58 -15.83
C LEU A 118 12.96 -2.46 -14.94
N GLY A 119 13.23 -3.70 -15.37
CA GLY A 119 14.14 -4.63 -14.72
C GLY A 119 13.53 -5.46 -13.60
N ASP A 120 14.32 -6.40 -13.05
CA ASP A 120 13.88 -7.40 -12.08
C ASP A 120 13.35 -6.81 -10.76
N GLU A 121 13.87 -5.66 -10.35
CA GLU A 121 13.42 -4.98 -9.12
C GLU A 121 11.98 -4.48 -9.26
N ALA A 122 11.62 -3.94 -10.42
CA ALA A 122 10.23 -3.55 -10.74
C ALA A 122 9.30 -4.77 -10.70
N GLY A 123 9.74 -5.89 -11.28
CA GLY A 123 9.02 -7.14 -11.22
C GLY A 123 8.78 -7.60 -9.78
N THR A 124 9.80 -7.52 -8.93
CA THR A 124 9.69 -7.90 -7.51
C THR A 124 8.73 -6.98 -6.74
N GLN A 125 8.75 -5.66 -6.99
CA GLN A 125 7.79 -4.73 -6.41
C GLN A 125 6.36 -5.05 -6.84
N PHE A 126 6.17 -5.37 -8.13
CA PHE A 126 4.88 -5.73 -8.68
C PHE A 126 4.34 -7.03 -8.08
N ASP A 127 5.17 -8.06 -7.94
CA ASP A 127 4.79 -9.36 -7.35
C ASP A 127 4.33 -9.20 -5.90
N LEU A 128 5.06 -8.41 -5.12
CA LEU A 128 4.69 -8.11 -3.73
C LEU A 128 3.34 -7.41 -3.65
N LEU A 129 3.10 -6.44 -4.52
CA LEU A 129 1.82 -5.74 -4.59
C LEU A 129 0.70 -6.68 -5.03
N TYR A 130 0.91 -7.46 -6.08
CA TYR A 130 -0.06 -8.43 -6.59
C TYR A 130 -0.47 -9.42 -5.50
N GLU A 131 0.48 -10.03 -4.82
CA GLU A 131 0.24 -10.99 -3.74
C GLU A 131 -0.57 -10.34 -2.60
N HIS A 132 -0.21 -9.12 -2.20
CA HIS A 132 -0.96 -8.38 -1.19
C HIS A 132 -2.43 -8.16 -1.59
N LEU A 133 -2.67 -7.78 -2.83
CA LEU A 133 -4.02 -7.51 -3.34
C LEU A 133 -4.84 -8.80 -3.43
N ASP A 134 -4.26 -9.88 -3.94
CA ASP A 134 -4.92 -11.20 -4.05
C ASP A 134 -5.25 -11.78 -2.67
N ASP A 135 -4.31 -11.73 -1.74
CA ASP A 135 -4.50 -12.19 -0.36
C ASP A 135 -5.57 -11.36 0.39
N SER A 136 -5.67 -10.06 0.07
CA SER A 136 -6.74 -9.19 0.58
C SER A 136 -8.10 -9.46 -0.06
N GLY A 137 -8.18 -10.40 -1.01
CA GLY A 137 -9.41 -10.80 -1.69
C GLY A 137 -9.92 -9.79 -2.71
N MET A 138 -9.01 -8.98 -3.27
CA MET A 138 -9.34 -7.92 -4.23
C MET A 138 -9.26 -8.38 -5.70
N GLU A 139 -8.97 -9.65 -5.97
CA GLU A 139 -8.92 -10.24 -7.31
C GLU A 139 -8.22 -9.30 -8.33
N PRO A 140 -6.89 -9.06 -8.19
CA PRO A 140 -6.19 -8.11 -9.03
C PRO A 140 -6.13 -8.58 -10.49
N GLU A 141 -6.50 -7.68 -11.41
CA GLU A 141 -6.42 -7.88 -12.86
C GLU A 141 -5.42 -6.86 -13.43
N PRO A 142 -4.15 -7.26 -13.67
CA PRO A 142 -3.16 -6.40 -14.33
C PRO A 142 -3.55 -6.06 -15.77
N ASP A 143 -3.25 -4.85 -16.19
CA ASP A 143 -3.28 -4.47 -17.60
C ASP A 143 -2.05 -5.07 -18.32
N ALA A 144 -2.25 -5.76 -19.43
CA ALA A 144 -1.18 -6.44 -20.15
C ALA A 144 -0.10 -5.49 -20.71
N GLU A 145 -0.46 -4.25 -21.02
CA GLU A 145 0.43 -3.28 -21.69
C GLU A 145 0.91 -2.16 -20.76
N GLY A 146 0.16 -1.88 -19.68
CA GLY A 146 0.36 -0.70 -18.83
C GLY A 146 0.69 -1.04 -17.37
N LEU A 147 1.11 -0.02 -16.63
CA LEU A 147 1.35 -0.09 -15.18
C LEU A 147 0.04 0.15 -14.39
N ARG A 148 -0.99 -0.62 -14.69
CA ARG A 148 -2.33 -0.49 -14.11
C ARG A 148 -2.83 -1.83 -13.59
N ILE A 149 -3.47 -1.81 -12.42
CA ILE A 149 -4.12 -2.99 -11.82
C ILE A 149 -5.56 -2.63 -11.52
N SER A 150 -6.50 -3.37 -12.10
CA SER A 150 -7.93 -3.28 -11.75
C SER A 150 -8.22 -4.21 -10.59
N LEU A 151 -9.03 -3.76 -9.64
CA LEU A 151 -9.38 -4.49 -8.41
C LEU A 151 -10.88 -4.70 -8.33
N ALA A 152 -11.33 -5.92 -8.09
CA ALA A 152 -12.73 -6.26 -7.83
C ALA A 152 -12.85 -7.58 -7.05
N PRO A 153 -13.70 -7.70 -6.02
CA PRO A 153 -14.49 -6.63 -5.42
C PRO A 153 -13.67 -5.78 -4.43
N CYS A 154 -14.00 -4.51 -4.29
CA CYS A 154 -13.45 -3.69 -3.21
C CYS A 154 -14.09 -4.11 -1.87
N PRO A 155 -13.32 -4.59 -0.86
CA PRO A 155 -13.89 -5.01 0.43
C PRO A 155 -14.56 -3.85 1.18
N HIS A 156 -14.20 -2.60 0.86
CA HIS A 156 -14.70 -1.40 1.52
C HIS A 156 -15.82 -0.69 0.75
N TYR A 157 -16.33 -1.29 -0.35
CA TYR A 157 -17.35 -0.62 -1.17
C TYR A 157 -18.66 -0.31 -0.44
N ARG A 158 -18.96 -1.06 0.64
CA ARG A 158 -20.16 -0.85 1.48
C ARG A 158 -20.02 0.27 2.50
N MET A 159 -18.81 0.81 2.69
CA MET A 159 -18.59 1.95 3.58
C MET A 159 -19.20 3.22 2.96
N VAL A 160 -19.72 4.11 3.80
CA VAL A 160 -20.45 5.30 3.37
C VAL A 160 -19.74 6.56 3.90
N GLY A 161 -19.79 7.65 3.12
CA GLY A 161 -19.29 8.95 3.56
C GLY A 161 -17.77 9.01 3.80
N ASP A 162 -17.38 9.71 4.86
CA ASP A 162 -15.98 9.98 5.20
C ASP A 162 -15.18 8.71 5.50
N ASP A 163 -15.81 7.68 6.06
CA ASP A 163 -15.14 6.39 6.35
C ASP A 163 -14.58 5.74 5.08
N ARG A 164 -15.26 5.91 3.96
CA ARG A 164 -14.81 5.40 2.65
C ARG A 164 -13.54 6.11 2.19
N ALA A 165 -13.51 7.44 2.28
CA ALA A 165 -12.36 8.23 1.88
C ALA A 165 -11.14 7.89 2.74
N ILE A 166 -11.35 7.70 4.05
CA ILE A 166 -10.31 7.26 4.99
C ILE A 166 -9.78 5.87 4.60
N ALA A 167 -10.65 4.89 4.35
CA ALA A 167 -10.24 3.54 3.99
C ALA A 167 -9.46 3.52 2.67
N CYS A 168 -9.88 4.29 1.65
CA CYS A 168 -9.16 4.42 0.39
C CYS A 168 -7.79 5.10 0.58
N GLY A 169 -7.71 6.14 1.40
CA GLY A 169 -6.46 6.82 1.74
C GLY A 169 -5.46 5.90 2.45
N ILE A 170 -5.95 5.10 3.41
CA ILE A 170 -5.14 4.10 4.11
C ILE A 170 -4.66 3.02 3.13
N HIS A 171 -5.53 2.54 2.25
CA HIS A 171 -5.15 1.55 1.25
C HIS A 171 -4.06 2.10 0.30
N ALA A 172 -4.20 3.34 -0.19
CA ALA A 172 -3.18 3.99 -0.99
C ALA A 172 -1.84 4.08 -0.25
N LYS A 173 -1.87 4.39 1.05
CA LYS A 173 -0.66 4.41 1.88
C LYS A 173 -0.04 3.02 2.04
N ILE A 174 -0.85 1.98 2.25
CA ILE A 174 -0.37 0.59 2.33
C ILE A 174 0.34 0.20 1.03
N VAL A 175 -0.26 0.47 -0.13
CA VAL A 175 0.35 0.21 -1.44
C VAL A 175 1.69 0.95 -1.56
N THR A 176 1.73 2.22 -1.18
CA THR A 176 2.96 3.02 -1.19
C THR A 176 4.05 2.40 -0.30
N ASP A 177 3.69 2.01 0.91
CA ASP A 177 4.64 1.44 1.88
C ASP A 177 5.13 0.05 1.42
N LEU A 178 4.26 -0.76 0.81
CA LEU A 178 4.63 -2.05 0.22
C LEU A 178 5.67 -1.88 -0.90
N LEU A 179 5.43 -0.95 -1.83
CA LEU A 179 6.36 -0.69 -2.93
C LEU A 179 7.71 -0.17 -2.44
N ARG A 180 7.76 0.51 -1.28
CA ARG A 180 9.00 0.98 -0.65
C ARG A 180 9.77 -0.11 0.10
N GLN A 181 9.11 -1.22 0.47
CA GLN A 181 9.76 -2.34 1.16
C GLN A 181 10.73 -3.12 0.28
N VAL A 182 10.66 -2.94 -1.02
CA VAL A 182 11.59 -3.52 -1.99
C VAL A 182 12.21 -2.39 -2.80
N SER A 183 13.54 -2.43 -2.94
CA SER A 183 14.23 -1.52 -3.84
C SER A 183 13.70 -1.70 -5.26
N GLY A 184 13.37 -0.60 -5.92
CA GLY A 184 12.91 -0.64 -7.31
C GLY A 184 12.30 0.67 -7.76
N PRO A 185 12.02 0.79 -9.06
CA PRO A 185 11.61 2.05 -9.67
C PRO A 185 10.12 2.34 -9.56
N LEU A 186 9.28 1.36 -9.13
CA LEU A 186 7.83 1.57 -9.10
C LEU A 186 7.39 2.39 -7.89
N GLU A 187 6.45 3.28 -8.12
CA GLU A 187 5.71 3.99 -7.08
C GLU A 187 4.23 4.08 -7.42
N LEU A 188 3.39 4.26 -6.41
CA LEU A 188 1.98 4.53 -6.60
C LEU A 188 1.84 5.94 -7.20
N ASP A 189 1.23 6.00 -8.39
CA ASP A 189 0.83 7.25 -9.00
C ASP A 189 -0.54 7.66 -8.45
N GLN A 190 -1.54 6.82 -8.63
CA GLN A 190 -2.89 7.11 -8.21
C GLN A 190 -3.66 5.85 -7.82
N LEU A 191 -4.47 5.93 -6.76
CA LEU A 191 -5.53 4.98 -6.49
C LEU A 191 -6.85 5.63 -6.88
N GLN A 192 -7.54 5.08 -7.89
CA GLN A 192 -8.82 5.55 -8.38
C GLN A 192 -9.94 4.65 -7.84
N PRO A 193 -10.65 5.09 -6.79
CA PRO A 193 -11.76 4.33 -6.25
C PRO A 193 -12.99 4.43 -7.15
N TYR A 194 -13.72 3.33 -7.27
CA TYR A 194 -15.06 3.30 -7.89
C TYR A 194 -15.12 3.75 -9.36
N VAL A 195 -14.12 3.37 -10.15
CA VAL A 195 -14.18 3.55 -11.62
C VAL A 195 -15.38 2.81 -12.24
N ALA A 196 -15.89 1.76 -11.56
CA ALA A 196 -17.16 1.08 -11.82
C ALA A 196 -17.69 0.56 -10.49
N GLU A 197 -18.91 -0.03 -10.49
CA GLU A 197 -19.52 -0.60 -9.28
C GLU A 197 -18.56 -1.63 -8.63
N SER A 198 -18.18 -1.38 -7.36
CA SER A 198 -17.22 -2.15 -6.56
C SER A 198 -15.83 -2.36 -7.16
N ARG A 199 -15.45 -1.62 -8.18
CA ARG A 199 -14.12 -1.68 -8.83
C ARG A 199 -13.28 -0.45 -8.50
N CYS A 200 -12.00 -0.70 -8.25
CA CYS A 200 -10.99 0.34 -8.07
C CYS A 200 -9.85 0.10 -9.07
N GLN A 201 -9.03 1.10 -9.30
CA GLN A 201 -7.80 0.96 -10.09
C GLN A 201 -6.61 1.51 -9.32
N ILE A 202 -5.50 0.80 -9.39
CA ILE A 202 -4.18 1.26 -8.97
C ILE A 202 -3.41 1.60 -10.23
N LEU A 203 -2.92 2.83 -10.31
CA LEU A 203 -2.00 3.28 -11.34
C LEU A 203 -0.62 3.37 -10.70
N LEU A 204 0.35 2.74 -11.34
CA LEU A 204 1.76 2.80 -10.96
C LEU A 204 2.51 3.64 -11.98
N ARG A 205 3.60 4.25 -11.55
CA ARG A 205 4.53 4.96 -12.42
C ARG A 205 5.97 4.62 -12.06
N GLN A 206 6.87 4.91 -12.98
CA GLN A 206 8.30 4.85 -12.72
C GLN A 206 8.74 6.09 -11.95
N ARG A 207 9.46 5.90 -10.86
CA ARG A 207 10.03 6.98 -10.05
C ARG A 207 10.94 7.87 -10.89
N GLY A 208 10.73 9.17 -10.84
CA GLY A 208 11.52 10.14 -11.60
C GLY A 208 11.04 10.39 -13.03
N CYS A 209 9.94 9.77 -13.47
CA CYS A 209 9.28 10.15 -14.70
C CYS A 209 8.42 11.41 -14.42
N PRO A 210 8.63 12.53 -15.14
CA PRO A 210 7.79 13.72 -14.94
C PRO A 210 6.35 13.41 -15.33
N ASP A 211 5.42 14.00 -14.59
CA ASP A 211 3.98 13.88 -14.82
C ASP A 211 3.66 14.34 -16.27
N PRO A 212 2.99 13.54 -17.11
CA PRO A 212 2.65 13.94 -18.46
C PRO A 212 1.77 15.20 -18.53
N ASP A 213 1.13 15.59 -17.43
CA ASP A 213 0.29 16.79 -17.34
C ASP A 213 1.09 18.06 -17.00
N GLU A 214 2.34 17.95 -16.54
CA GLU A 214 3.16 19.11 -16.17
C GLU A 214 3.80 19.83 -17.39
N THR A 215 3.67 19.26 -18.58
CA THR A 215 4.26 19.82 -19.82
C THR A 215 3.32 20.75 -20.61
N SER A 216 2.12 21.07 -20.09
CA SER A 216 1.12 21.85 -20.84
C SER A 216 0.82 23.23 -20.26
N ASP A 217 1.75 23.87 -19.57
CA ASP A 217 1.61 25.30 -19.26
C ASP A 217 2.50 26.15 -20.19
N PRO A 218 1.99 26.66 -21.31
CA PRO A 218 2.71 27.66 -22.08
C PRO A 218 2.69 28.96 -21.25
N ARG A 219 3.84 29.30 -20.64
CA ARG A 219 4.05 30.62 -20.05
C ARG A 219 3.56 31.69 -21.03
N PRO A 220 2.69 32.61 -20.60
CA PRO A 220 2.36 33.77 -21.43
C PRO A 220 3.65 34.56 -21.68
N THR A 221 3.98 34.73 -22.91
CA THR A 221 5.03 35.67 -23.37
C THR A 221 4.61 37.06 -22.91
N GLU A 222 5.36 37.66 -21.97
CA GLU A 222 5.26 39.08 -21.64
C GLU A 222 5.52 39.87 -22.94
N GLU A 223 4.47 40.48 -23.44
CA GLU A 223 4.55 41.56 -24.45
C GLU A 223 5.28 42.74 -23.79
N THR A 224 6.53 42.92 -24.16
CA THR A 224 7.28 44.14 -23.83
C THR A 224 6.68 45.28 -24.63
N ASP A 225 5.91 46.09 -23.95
CA ASP A 225 5.44 47.39 -24.44
C ASP A 225 6.67 48.30 -24.63
N GLY A 226 6.98 48.59 -25.89
CA GLY A 226 8.06 49.50 -26.24
C GLY A 226 7.64 50.97 -26.06
N PRO A 227 8.57 51.85 -25.76
CA PRO A 227 8.24 53.27 -25.46
C PRO A 227 7.87 54.01 -26.76
N ASP A 228 6.82 54.81 -26.62
CA ASP A 228 6.27 55.79 -27.58
C ASP A 228 7.29 56.88 -27.91
N PRO A 229 7.59 57.22 -29.17
CA PRO A 229 8.41 58.40 -29.47
C PRO A 229 7.54 59.64 -29.68
N GLN A 230 7.93 60.69 -29.02
CA GLN A 230 7.55 62.08 -29.30
C GLN A 230 7.91 62.53 -30.64
#